data_2f24577035ce3caa5ca19f93d0e20adc
#
_entry.id   2f24577035ce3caa5ca19f93d0e20adc
#
_cell.length_a   1.000
_cell.length_b   1.000
_cell.length_c   1.000
_cell.angle_alpha   90.00
_cell.angle_beta   90.00
_cell.angle_gamma   90.00
#
_symmetry.space_group_name_H-M   'P 1'
#
loop_
_entity.id
_entity.type
_entity.pdbx_description
1 polymer ?
#
loop_
_entity_poly.entity_id
_entity_poly.type
_entity_poly.pdbx_seq_one_letter_code
_entity_poly.pdbx_strand_id
1 'polypeptide(L)'
;MTDYPNNIPAKLEIIKASEITPKEVRWLWYPYIPFGKVTLLQGDPGDGKSKLMLSLAALLSKGAPLPFADEDESGEPMTVIYQTTEDDADDTVVPRFNAAGGDGDRLIFIKEDEKSLTFGDDRIREAVEKYHAKLLILDPMSSYIG
;
A
#
# COMPACT_ATOMS: atom_id res chain seq x y z
N MET A 1 35.73 7.07 3.56
CA MET A 1 34.96 7.91 3.72
C MET A 1 34.75 8.67 2.59
N THR A 2 33.95 9.27 2.42
CA THR A 2 33.64 9.79 1.45
C THR A 2 33.77 11.09 1.47
N ASP A 3 34.46 11.64 1.41
CA ASP A 3 34.51 12.81 1.24
C ASP A 3 33.59 13.39 0.48
N TYR A 4 32.58 13.06 0.63
CA TYR A 4 31.60 13.55 0.20
C TYR A 4 31.63 14.85 0.52
N PRO A 5 31.24 15.58 -0.15
CA PRO A 5 31.41 16.85 -0.10
C PRO A 5 30.84 17.53 1.04
N ASN A 6 31.27 17.25 2.11
CA ASN A 6 30.96 18.01 3.21
C ASN A 6 31.59 19.35 3.10
N ASN A 7 32.52 19.53 2.16
CA ASN A 7 33.17 20.81 2.03
C ASN A 7 32.46 21.74 1.11
N ILE A 8 31.43 21.29 0.44
CA ILE A 8 30.69 22.17 -0.46
C ILE A 8 29.62 22.88 0.36
N PRO A 9 29.62 24.20 0.43
CA PRO A 9 28.61 24.89 1.20
C PRO A 9 27.25 24.67 0.59
N ALA A 10 26.26 24.51 1.44
CA ALA A 10 24.88 24.39 1.00
C ALA A 10 24.44 25.70 0.36
N LYS A 11 23.70 25.62 -0.74
CA LYS A 11 23.18 26.80 -1.37
C LYS A 11 21.73 26.95 -1.00
N LEU A 12 21.33 28.16 -0.70
CA LEU A 12 19.92 28.44 -0.51
C LEU A 12 19.26 28.55 -1.87
N GLU A 13 18.28 27.67 -2.10
CA GLU A 13 17.44 27.74 -3.29
C GLU A 13 16.00 27.84 -2.84
N ILE A 14 15.25 28.73 -3.42
CA ILE A 14 13.85 28.94 -3.06
C ILE A 14 13.01 28.86 -4.32
N ILE A 15 11.94 28.11 -4.25
CA ILE A 15 10.97 28.02 -5.33
C ILE A 15 9.64 28.52 -4.75
N LYS A 16 9.04 29.49 -5.43
CA LYS A 16 7.73 29.98 -5.03
C LYS A 16 6.64 29.06 -5.54
N ALA A 17 5.59 28.91 -4.78
CA ALA A 17 4.45 28.08 -5.20
C ALA A 17 3.93 28.50 -6.58
N SER A 18 3.97 29.80 -6.89
CA SER A 18 3.52 30.29 -8.18
C SER A 18 4.36 29.83 -9.37
N GLU A 19 5.57 29.35 -9.11
CA GLU A 19 6.45 28.82 -10.16
C GLU A 19 6.23 27.33 -10.40
N ILE A 20 5.44 26.67 -9.55
CA ILE A 20 5.20 25.24 -9.63
C ILE A 20 3.93 24.99 -10.41
N THR A 21 4.01 24.17 -11.44
CA THR A 21 2.85 23.76 -12.22
C THR A 21 2.14 22.64 -11.48
N PRO A 22 0.88 22.80 -11.10
CA PRO A 22 0.15 21.74 -10.43
C PRO A 22 0.01 20.50 -11.33
N LYS A 23 0.11 19.33 -10.72
CA LYS A 23 -0.12 18.07 -11.42
C LYS A 23 -1.40 17.45 -10.92
N GLU A 24 -2.09 16.78 -11.83
CA GLU A 24 -3.28 16.05 -11.45
C GLU A 24 -2.90 14.83 -10.62
N VAL A 25 -3.59 14.59 -9.54
CA VAL A 25 -3.37 13.43 -8.70
C VAL A 25 -4.27 12.30 -9.20
N ARG A 26 -3.69 11.13 -9.38
CA ARG A 26 -4.46 9.93 -9.72
C ARG A 26 -4.79 9.19 -8.43
N TRP A 27 -5.99 8.63 -8.35
CA TRP A 27 -6.50 8.04 -7.13
C TRP A 27 -6.78 6.55 -7.28
N LEU A 28 -6.33 5.76 -6.30
CA LEU A 28 -6.78 4.40 -6.14
C LEU A 28 -8.18 4.42 -5.52
N TRP A 29 -8.39 5.25 -4.52
CA TRP A 29 -9.67 5.41 -3.82
C TRP A 29 -9.84 6.88 -3.43
N TYR A 30 -10.59 7.62 -4.19
CA TYR A 30 -10.81 9.04 -3.95
C TYR A 30 -11.77 9.24 -2.78
N PRO A 31 -11.52 10.12 -1.85
CA PRO A 31 -10.33 10.99 -1.73
C PRO A 31 -9.32 10.49 -0.70
N TYR A 32 -9.26 9.21 -0.47
CA TYR A 32 -8.51 8.63 0.65
C TYR A 32 -7.14 8.10 0.28
N ILE A 33 -7.02 7.41 -0.83
CA ILE A 33 -5.75 6.76 -1.19
C ILE A 33 -5.33 7.17 -2.61
N PRO A 34 -4.36 8.09 -2.72
CA PRO A 34 -3.81 8.44 -4.02
C PRO A 34 -2.77 7.41 -4.47
N PHE A 35 -2.59 7.29 -5.78
CA PHE A 35 -1.49 6.50 -6.31
C PHE A 35 -0.16 7.24 -6.09
N GLY A 36 0.90 6.48 -5.91
CA GLY A 36 2.24 7.03 -5.79
C GLY A 36 2.54 7.72 -4.47
N LYS A 37 1.70 7.54 -3.47
CA LYS A 37 1.86 8.17 -2.18
C LYS A 37 1.66 7.16 -1.06
N VAL A 38 2.14 7.47 0.11
CA VAL A 38 1.90 6.70 1.32
C VAL A 38 0.65 7.23 2.00
N THR A 39 -0.26 6.34 2.36
CA THR A 39 -1.43 6.68 3.17
C THR A 39 -1.29 5.97 4.50
N LEU A 40 -1.50 6.68 5.59
CA LEU A 40 -1.40 6.12 6.92
C LEU A 40 -2.79 6.00 7.52
N LEU A 41 -3.17 4.77 7.91
CA LEU A 41 -4.41 4.50 8.60
C LEU A 41 -4.10 4.26 10.07
N GLN A 42 -4.66 5.04 10.94
CA GLN A 42 -4.44 4.94 12.38
C GLN A 42 -5.74 4.65 13.10
N GLY A 43 -5.64 4.00 14.23
CA GLY A 43 -6.76 3.70 15.11
C GLY A 43 -6.28 2.78 16.21
N ASP A 44 -7.10 2.66 17.26
CA ASP A 44 -6.79 1.78 18.37
C ASP A 44 -7.03 0.32 18.02
N PRO A 45 -6.41 -0.63 18.72
CA PRO A 45 -6.73 -2.05 18.52
C PRO A 45 -8.23 -2.28 18.65
N GLY A 46 -8.80 -3.03 17.72
CA GLY A 46 -10.23 -3.29 17.74
C GLY A 46 -11.10 -2.30 16.98
N ASP A 47 -10.51 -1.25 16.41
CA ASP A 47 -11.28 -0.26 15.66
C ASP A 47 -11.67 -0.73 14.26
N GLY A 48 -11.29 -1.91 13.86
CA GLY A 48 -11.69 -2.47 12.56
C GLY A 48 -10.77 -2.10 11.40
N LYS A 49 -9.55 -1.67 11.66
CA LYS A 49 -8.59 -1.30 10.60
C LYS A 49 -8.32 -2.45 9.65
N SER A 50 -8.02 -3.62 10.17
CA SER A 50 -7.73 -4.80 9.34
C SER A 50 -8.93 -5.23 8.52
N LYS A 51 -10.13 -5.15 9.11
CA LYS A 51 -11.36 -5.46 8.38
C LYS A 51 -11.60 -4.50 7.24
N LEU A 52 -11.35 -3.21 7.47
CA LEU A 52 -11.49 -2.20 6.44
C LEU A 52 -10.50 -2.46 5.30
N MET A 53 -9.25 -2.72 5.62
CA MET A 53 -8.22 -2.96 4.61
C MET A 53 -8.50 -4.23 3.82
N LEU A 54 -8.94 -5.30 4.47
CA LEU A 54 -9.26 -6.54 3.78
C LEU A 54 -10.54 -6.43 2.93
N SER A 55 -11.52 -5.67 3.38
CA SER A 55 -12.70 -5.37 2.58
C SER A 55 -12.33 -4.57 1.34
N LEU A 56 -11.46 -3.58 1.48
CA LEU A 56 -10.97 -2.79 0.36
C LEU A 56 -10.19 -3.68 -0.61
N ALA A 57 -9.29 -4.51 -0.10
CA ALA A 57 -8.52 -5.44 -0.92
C ALA A 57 -9.43 -6.41 -1.68
N ALA A 58 -10.50 -6.89 -1.04
CA ALA A 58 -11.46 -7.78 -1.69
C ALA A 58 -12.17 -7.08 -2.85
N LEU A 59 -12.62 -5.85 -2.67
CA LEU A 59 -13.23 -5.07 -3.73
C LEU A 59 -12.24 -4.82 -4.88
N LEU A 60 -11.02 -4.43 -4.57
CA LEU A 60 -9.99 -4.20 -5.58
C LEU A 60 -9.67 -5.49 -6.37
N SER A 61 -9.64 -6.63 -5.69
CA SER A 61 -9.34 -7.91 -6.33
C SER A 61 -10.41 -8.31 -7.36
N LYS A 62 -11.61 -7.80 -7.20
CA LYS A 62 -12.72 -8.06 -8.11
C LYS A 62 -12.94 -6.95 -9.13
N GLY A 63 -12.26 -5.82 -9.01
CA GLY A 63 -12.55 -4.66 -9.81
C GLY A 63 -13.90 -4.03 -9.49
N ALA A 64 -14.43 -4.30 -8.30
CA ALA A 64 -15.74 -3.78 -7.88
C ALA A 64 -15.63 -2.30 -7.47
N PRO A 65 -16.75 -1.56 -7.51
CA PRO A 65 -16.73 -0.18 -7.05
C PRO A 65 -16.35 -0.10 -5.58
N LEU A 66 -15.52 0.87 -5.23
CA LEU A 66 -15.10 1.09 -3.86
C LEU A 66 -16.19 1.86 -3.09
N PRO A 67 -16.14 1.86 -1.75
CA PRO A 67 -17.13 2.61 -0.98
C PRO A 67 -17.18 4.06 -1.39
N PHE A 68 -18.39 4.62 -1.46
CA PHE A 68 -18.66 6.01 -1.85
C PHE A 68 -18.41 6.32 -3.32
N ALA A 69 -18.03 5.35 -4.12
CA ALA A 69 -17.96 5.50 -5.56
C ALA A 69 -19.34 5.23 -6.18
N ASP A 70 -19.55 5.72 -7.40
CA ASP A 70 -20.77 5.40 -8.11
C ASP A 70 -20.78 3.93 -8.50
N GLU A 71 -21.96 3.31 -8.47
CA GLU A 71 -22.07 1.87 -8.76
C GLU A 71 -21.55 1.50 -10.16
N ASP A 72 -21.52 2.48 -11.06
CA ASP A 72 -21.05 2.24 -12.40
C ASP A 72 -19.53 2.37 -12.53
N GLU A 73 -18.82 2.72 -11.46
CA GLU A 73 -17.39 2.89 -11.52
C GLU A 73 -16.65 1.61 -11.15
N SER A 74 -17.00 0.51 -11.77
CA SER A 74 -16.20 -0.68 -11.63
C SER A 74 -14.91 -0.52 -12.43
N GLY A 75 -13.81 -0.97 -11.85
CA GLY A 75 -12.52 -0.94 -12.50
C GLY A 75 -12.09 -2.34 -12.93
N GLU A 76 -10.82 -2.45 -13.30
CA GLU A 76 -10.24 -3.75 -13.55
C GLU A 76 -9.79 -4.39 -12.24
N PRO A 77 -9.83 -5.72 -12.12
CA PRO A 77 -9.28 -6.39 -10.95
C PRO A 77 -7.82 -6.03 -10.73
N MET A 78 -7.46 -5.81 -9.49
CA MET A 78 -6.12 -5.42 -9.09
C MET A 78 -5.53 -6.39 -8.09
N THR A 79 -4.23 -6.59 -8.14
CA THR A 79 -3.51 -7.40 -7.17
C THR A 79 -3.04 -6.53 -6.01
N VAL A 80 -3.20 -7.05 -4.80
CA VAL A 80 -2.82 -6.39 -3.56
C VAL A 80 -1.79 -7.25 -2.85
N ILE A 81 -0.72 -6.62 -2.36
CA ILE A 81 0.26 -7.26 -1.49
C ILE A 81 -0.11 -6.92 -0.06
N TYR A 82 -0.26 -7.92 0.80
CA TYR A 82 -0.62 -7.72 2.19
C TYR A 82 0.45 -8.34 3.08
N GLN A 83 1.06 -7.52 3.92
CA GLN A 83 2.07 -7.98 4.87
C GLN A 83 1.62 -7.61 6.27
N THR A 84 1.62 -8.58 7.16
CA THR A 84 1.27 -8.34 8.55
C THR A 84 2.16 -9.16 9.47
N THR A 85 2.46 -8.63 10.63
CA THR A 85 3.13 -9.35 11.71
C THR A 85 2.19 -9.65 12.86
N GLU A 86 0.95 -9.17 12.78
CA GLU A 86 -0.01 -9.34 13.87
C GLU A 86 -0.96 -10.51 13.69
N ASP A 87 -1.35 -10.81 12.46
CA ASP A 87 -2.33 -11.84 12.19
C ASP A 87 -1.76 -12.93 11.29
N ASP A 88 -2.20 -14.15 11.48
CA ASP A 88 -1.80 -15.24 10.61
C ASP A 88 -2.63 -15.26 9.33
N ALA A 89 -1.98 -15.56 8.21
CA ALA A 89 -2.65 -15.57 6.92
C ALA A 89 -3.73 -16.64 6.85
N ASP A 90 -3.45 -17.82 7.40
CA ASP A 90 -4.34 -18.97 7.23
C ASP A 90 -5.58 -18.96 8.12
N ASP A 91 -5.51 -18.40 9.30
CA ASP A 91 -6.64 -18.42 10.23
C ASP A 91 -7.33 -17.07 10.39
N THR A 92 -6.75 -15.99 9.96
CA THR A 92 -7.31 -14.66 10.14
C THR A 92 -7.44 -13.87 8.85
N VAL A 93 -6.35 -13.65 8.13
CA VAL A 93 -6.34 -12.76 6.97
C VAL A 93 -7.13 -13.34 5.80
N VAL A 94 -6.78 -14.54 5.36
CA VAL A 94 -7.43 -15.18 4.22
C VAL A 94 -8.92 -15.47 4.49
N PRO A 95 -9.31 -16.00 5.67
CA PRO A 95 -10.73 -16.17 5.94
C PRO A 95 -11.54 -14.88 5.90
N ARG A 96 -11.00 -13.79 6.42
CA ARG A 96 -11.68 -12.48 6.37
C ARG A 96 -11.78 -11.95 4.96
N PHE A 97 -10.72 -12.10 4.19
CA PHE A 97 -10.69 -11.68 2.80
C PHE A 97 -11.72 -12.47 1.97
N ASN A 98 -11.77 -13.78 2.17
CA ASN A 98 -12.75 -14.63 1.49
C ASN A 98 -14.17 -14.29 1.89
N ALA A 99 -14.42 -14.03 3.19
CA ALA A 99 -15.73 -13.63 3.66
C ALA A 99 -16.20 -12.30 3.05
N ALA A 100 -15.24 -11.43 2.70
CA ALA A 100 -15.54 -10.18 2.02
C ALA A 100 -15.71 -10.35 0.50
N GLY A 101 -15.60 -11.57 0.00
CA GLY A 101 -15.81 -11.85 -1.41
C GLY A 101 -14.60 -11.65 -2.30
N GLY A 102 -13.40 -11.63 -1.74
CA GLY A 102 -12.18 -11.39 -2.51
C GLY A 102 -11.77 -12.55 -3.40
N ASP A 103 -10.97 -12.21 -4.42
CA ASP A 103 -10.36 -13.18 -5.31
C ASP A 103 -8.97 -13.53 -4.76
N GLY A 104 -8.81 -14.75 -4.27
CA GLY A 104 -7.58 -15.21 -3.64
C GLY A 104 -6.35 -15.23 -4.55
N ASP A 105 -6.54 -15.20 -5.86
CA ASP A 105 -5.41 -15.13 -6.78
C ASP A 105 -4.82 -13.71 -6.86
N ARG A 106 -5.50 -12.73 -6.28
CA ARG A 106 -5.08 -11.33 -6.33
C ARG A 106 -4.76 -10.73 -4.97
N LEU A 107 -4.70 -11.54 -3.92
CA LEU A 107 -4.13 -11.14 -2.64
C LEU A 107 -2.89 -11.98 -2.43
N ILE A 108 -1.74 -11.36 -2.43
CA ILE A 108 -0.48 -12.07 -2.33
C ILE A 108 0.31 -11.63 -1.11
N PHE A 109 1.13 -12.55 -0.62
CA PHE A 109 1.98 -12.33 0.53
C PHE A 109 3.42 -12.63 0.09
N ILE A 110 4.36 -11.82 0.53
CA ILE A 110 5.76 -12.10 0.33
C ILE A 110 6.21 -12.97 1.51
N LYS A 111 6.72 -14.16 1.22
CA LYS A 111 7.21 -15.02 2.28
C LYS A 111 8.52 -14.46 2.81
N GLU A 112 8.62 -14.32 4.11
CA GLU A 112 9.86 -13.93 4.73
C GLU A 112 10.66 -15.17 5.04
N ASP A 113 11.93 -15.14 4.70
CA ASP A 113 12.85 -16.21 5.06
C ASP A 113 13.65 -15.76 6.28
N GLU A 114 14.93 -16.03 6.31
CA GLU A 114 15.78 -15.61 7.43
C GLU A 114 15.94 -14.10 7.51
N LYS A 115 15.64 -13.38 6.42
CA LYS A 115 15.68 -11.95 6.44
C LYS A 115 14.30 -11.42 6.57
N SER A 116 14.05 -10.62 7.60
CA SER A 116 12.80 -9.90 7.76
C SER A 116 12.61 -8.88 6.64
N LEU A 117 11.39 -8.71 6.21
CA LEU A 117 11.05 -7.77 5.17
C LEU A 117 11.05 -6.34 5.72
N THR A 118 11.68 -5.42 5.03
CA THR A 118 11.61 -4.01 5.35
C THR A 118 11.01 -3.24 4.19
N PHE A 119 10.58 -2.01 4.44
CA PHE A 119 9.90 -1.21 3.42
C PHE A 119 10.75 -1.00 2.16
N GLY A 120 12.04 -0.88 2.29
CA GLY A 120 12.94 -0.70 1.15
C GLY A 120 13.48 -1.97 0.52
N ASP A 121 12.91 -3.12 0.89
CA ASP A 121 13.42 -4.42 0.43
C ASP A 121 13.13 -4.62 -1.05
N ASP A 122 14.11 -5.13 -1.78
CA ASP A 122 13.97 -5.39 -3.20
C ASP A 122 12.90 -6.44 -3.52
N ARG A 123 12.60 -7.33 -2.58
CA ARG A 123 11.54 -8.32 -2.76
C ARG A 123 10.17 -7.67 -2.96
N ILE A 124 9.94 -6.51 -2.35
CA ILE A 124 8.71 -5.75 -2.56
C ILE A 124 8.65 -5.27 -4.01
N ARG A 125 9.75 -4.69 -4.50
CA ARG A 125 9.80 -4.21 -5.88
C ARG A 125 9.60 -5.36 -6.87
N GLU A 126 10.26 -6.49 -6.64
CA GLU A 126 10.11 -7.66 -7.49
C GLU A 126 8.67 -8.16 -7.51
N ALA A 127 8.00 -8.21 -6.37
CA ALA A 127 6.62 -8.66 -6.28
C ALA A 127 5.67 -7.69 -7.00
N VAL A 128 5.89 -6.38 -6.82
CA VAL A 128 5.06 -5.38 -7.50
C VAL A 128 5.21 -5.50 -9.02
N GLU A 129 6.43 -5.63 -9.50
CA GLU A 129 6.68 -5.73 -10.95
C GLU A 129 6.15 -7.03 -11.53
N LYS A 130 6.37 -8.14 -10.83
CA LYS A 130 5.97 -9.44 -11.35
C LYS A 130 4.46 -9.65 -11.38
N TYR A 131 3.77 -9.18 -10.37
CA TYR A 131 2.33 -9.39 -10.23
C TYR A 131 1.51 -8.14 -10.55
N HIS A 132 2.16 -7.05 -10.93
CA HIS A 132 1.50 -5.77 -11.23
C HIS A 132 0.62 -5.28 -10.09
N ALA A 133 1.13 -5.45 -8.86
CA ALA A 133 0.37 -5.04 -7.68
C ALA A 133 0.14 -3.53 -7.67
N LYS A 134 -1.05 -3.12 -7.25
CA LYS A 134 -1.43 -1.71 -7.22
C LYS A 134 -1.53 -1.15 -5.81
N LEU A 135 -1.54 -2.01 -4.80
CA LEU A 135 -1.61 -1.61 -3.41
C LEU A 135 -0.71 -2.51 -2.58
N LEU A 136 0.06 -1.91 -1.70
CA LEU A 136 0.85 -2.62 -0.70
C LEU A 136 0.32 -2.19 0.67
N ILE A 137 -0.10 -3.16 1.47
CA ILE A 137 -0.57 -2.93 2.83
C ILE A 137 0.47 -3.50 3.79
N LEU A 138 0.94 -2.67 4.71
CA LEU A 138 1.87 -3.07 5.76
C LEU A 138 1.20 -2.84 7.12
N ASP A 139 1.01 -3.90 7.89
CA ASP A 139 0.28 -3.86 9.15
C ASP A 139 1.04 -4.63 10.25
N PRO A 140 1.59 -3.94 11.20
CA PRO A 140 1.72 -2.48 11.29
C PRO A 140 2.95 -1.97 10.53
N MET A 141 2.92 -0.71 10.15
CA MET A 141 4.04 -0.12 9.42
C MET A 141 5.33 -0.18 10.22
N SER A 142 5.25 -0.04 11.53
CA SER A 142 6.43 -0.07 12.41
C SER A 142 7.24 -1.37 12.32
N SER A 143 6.62 -2.47 11.92
CA SER A 143 7.32 -3.74 11.77
C SER A 143 8.20 -3.79 10.50
N TYR A 144 8.03 -2.85 9.59
CA TYR A 144 8.70 -2.86 8.29
C TYR A 144 9.65 -1.68 8.10
N ILE A 145 9.84 -0.86 9.11
CA ILE A 145 10.81 0.23 9.09
C ILE A 145 12.14 -0.39 9.47
N GLY A 146 13.06 -0.35 8.57
CA GLY A 146 14.33 -1.00 8.78
C GLY A 146 15.51 -0.11 9.05
#